data_801030bfa7db983becddd0e51d460262
#
_entry.id   801030bfa7db983becddd0e51d460262
#
_cell.length_a   1.000
_cell.length_b   1.000
_cell.length_c   1.000
_cell.angle_alpha   90.00
_cell.angle_beta   90.00
_cell.angle_gamma   90.00
#
_symmetry.space_group_name_H-M   'P 1'
#
loop_
_entity.id
_entity.type
_entity.pdbx_description
1 polymer ?
#
loop_
_entity_poly.entity_id
_entity_poly.type
_entity_poly.pdbx_seq_one_letter_code
_entity_poly.pdbx_strand_id
1 'polypeptide(L)'
;RIETTLGVGGFGLTYLATDDNLNLKVAIKEYLPGDLAVRNDDHSVSVRSDDSREAFTWGRSRFLEESRTLASFRHPNIVRVMRFFEANSTAYMVMEFVDGTSLSDWIGVRRPPPEGRVLAMAHALLDGLEVVHRGGYLHRDIKPANIYVREENGSLVLLDFGAARYARSEDSRSLTSIVTPGFAPFEQYHTHGAQGPWSDLYAIGGVLYWMITGERPLEAPSRVRSDTMPSALSLAGGRYSERLLRA
;
A
#
# COMPACT_ATOMS: atom_id res chain seq x y z
N ARG A 1 0.97 14.31 -20.20
CA ARG A 1 0.32 13.40 -21.17
C ARG A 1 0.23 12.00 -20.57
N ILE A 2 -0.97 11.41 -20.53
CA ILE A 2 -1.18 10.01 -20.10
C ILE A 2 -0.70 9.08 -21.21
N GLU A 3 0.00 8.00 -20.82
CA GLU A 3 0.54 6.97 -21.73
C GLU A 3 -0.26 5.68 -21.63
N THR A 4 -0.44 5.15 -20.43
CA THR A 4 -1.15 3.89 -20.20
C THR A 4 -1.68 3.81 -18.77
N THR A 5 -2.57 2.87 -18.52
CA THR A 5 -3.03 2.52 -17.17
C THR A 5 -2.05 1.52 -16.54
N LEU A 6 -1.51 1.85 -15.37
CA LEU A 6 -0.63 0.98 -14.58
C LEU A 6 -1.42 0.01 -13.70
N GLY A 7 -2.59 0.44 -13.22
CA GLY A 7 -3.40 -0.41 -12.36
C GLY A 7 -4.79 0.16 -12.10
N VAL A 8 -5.69 -0.75 -11.71
CA VAL A 8 -7.06 -0.46 -11.28
C VAL A 8 -7.21 -0.99 -9.86
N GLY A 9 -7.59 -0.14 -8.94
CA GLY A 9 -7.82 -0.50 -7.54
C GLY A 9 -9.22 -0.11 -7.07
N GLY A 10 -9.58 -0.54 -5.86
CA GLY A 10 -10.90 -0.21 -5.28
C GLY A 10 -11.18 1.29 -5.11
N PHE A 11 -10.14 2.11 -5.10
CA PHE A 11 -10.23 3.57 -4.91
C PHE A 11 -9.96 4.38 -6.17
N GLY A 12 -9.63 3.73 -7.29
CA GLY A 12 -9.44 4.42 -8.55
C GLY A 12 -8.41 3.79 -9.48
N LEU A 13 -7.86 4.63 -10.33
CA LEU A 13 -6.96 4.28 -11.41
C LEU A 13 -5.59 4.88 -11.18
N THR A 14 -4.55 4.16 -11.57
CA THR A 14 -3.19 4.69 -11.61
C THR A 14 -2.69 4.65 -13.04
N TYR A 15 -2.19 5.77 -13.52
CA TYR A 15 -1.69 5.96 -14.89
C TYR A 15 -0.19 6.18 -14.90
N LEU A 16 0.49 5.68 -15.93
CA LEU A 16 1.78 6.18 -16.36
C LEU A 16 1.53 7.42 -17.23
N ALA A 17 2.25 8.48 -16.94
CA ALA A 17 2.18 9.71 -17.70
C ALA A 17 3.57 10.34 -17.85
N THR A 18 3.73 11.19 -18.87
CA THR A 18 4.89 12.07 -19.02
C THR A 18 4.49 13.51 -18.65
N ASP A 19 5.24 14.11 -17.75
CA ASP A 19 5.23 15.57 -17.57
C ASP A 19 6.05 16.21 -18.70
N ASP A 20 5.35 16.74 -19.69
CA ASP A 20 5.99 17.29 -20.90
C ASP A 20 6.86 18.53 -20.61
N ASN A 21 6.61 19.25 -19.50
CA ASN A 21 7.43 20.42 -19.11
C ASN A 21 8.76 20.01 -18.49
N LEU A 22 8.77 18.92 -17.71
CA LEU A 22 9.95 18.43 -17.02
C LEU A 22 10.62 17.27 -17.77
N ASN A 23 9.98 16.75 -18.81
CA ASN A 23 10.38 15.55 -19.55
C ASN A 23 10.63 14.36 -18.60
N LEU A 24 9.72 14.16 -17.66
CA LEU A 24 9.81 13.11 -16.63
C LEU A 24 8.60 12.18 -16.68
N LYS A 25 8.83 10.89 -16.51
CA LYS A 25 7.76 9.93 -16.23
C LYS A 25 7.23 10.12 -14.82
N VAL A 26 5.91 10.11 -14.69
CA VAL A 26 5.19 10.23 -13.42
C VAL A 26 4.11 9.19 -13.34
N ALA A 27 3.76 8.76 -12.12
CA ALA A 27 2.55 8.01 -11.86
C ALA A 27 1.45 8.98 -11.40
N ILE A 28 0.25 8.86 -11.98
CA ILE A 28 -0.89 9.68 -11.59
C ILE A 28 -1.97 8.75 -11.04
N LYS A 29 -2.26 8.87 -9.74
CA LYS A 29 -3.36 8.18 -9.09
C LYS A 29 -4.59 9.08 -9.11
N GLU A 30 -5.69 8.56 -9.63
CA GLU A 30 -6.98 9.23 -9.70
C GLU A 30 -7.95 8.63 -8.70
N TYR A 31 -8.67 9.47 -7.95
CA TYR A 31 -9.76 9.01 -7.09
C TYR A 31 -11.00 8.73 -7.93
N LEU A 32 -11.27 7.45 -8.19
CA LEU A 32 -12.43 6.98 -8.96
C LEU A 32 -12.92 5.63 -8.41
N PRO A 33 -13.54 5.61 -7.22
CA PRO A 33 -14.08 4.38 -6.65
C PRO A 33 -15.25 3.87 -7.49
N GLY A 34 -15.07 2.74 -8.16
CA GLY A 34 -15.99 2.24 -9.18
C GLY A 34 -17.38 1.84 -8.66
N ASP A 35 -17.53 1.61 -7.36
CA ASP A 35 -18.81 1.36 -6.69
C ASP A 35 -19.60 2.66 -6.37
N LEU A 36 -18.92 3.80 -6.27
CA LEU A 36 -19.53 5.10 -5.96
C LEU A 36 -19.67 6.03 -7.16
N ALA A 37 -18.77 5.90 -8.13
CA ALA A 37 -18.65 6.88 -9.20
C ALA A 37 -18.41 6.23 -10.59
N VAL A 38 -18.64 7.00 -11.62
CA VAL A 38 -18.45 6.62 -13.02
C VAL A 38 -17.86 7.78 -13.81
N ARG A 39 -17.05 7.47 -14.82
CA ARG A 39 -16.52 8.44 -15.76
C ARG A 39 -17.51 8.66 -16.87
N ASN A 40 -17.76 9.93 -17.19
CA ASN A 40 -18.58 10.36 -18.31
C ASN A 40 -17.75 10.50 -19.60
N ASP A 41 -18.44 10.66 -20.74
CA ASP A 41 -17.79 10.83 -22.04
C ASP A 41 -16.94 12.11 -22.15
N ASP A 42 -17.29 13.16 -21.38
CA ASP A 42 -16.53 14.42 -21.29
C ASP A 42 -15.33 14.31 -20.33
N HIS A 43 -14.98 13.12 -19.89
CA HIS A 43 -13.95 12.82 -18.90
C HIS A 43 -14.23 13.30 -17.47
N SER A 44 -15.37 13.91 -17.20
CA SER A 44 -15.80 14.22 -15.82
C SER A 44 -16.17 12.96 -15.04
N VAL A 45 -16.21 13.06 -13.72
CA VAL A 45 -16.63 11.98 -12.83
C VAL A 45 -17.96 12.36 -12.19
N SER A 46 -18.95 11.47 -12.29
CA SER A 46 -20.26 11.61 -11.64
C SER A 46 -20.47 10.51 -10.61
N VAL A 47 -21.20 10.82 -9.53
CA VAL A 47 -21.66 9.80 -8.59
C VAL A 47 -22.72 8.91 -9.24
N ARG A 48 -22.74 7.63 -8.89
CA ARG A 48 -23.70 6.66 -9.45
C ARG A 48 -25.14 6.88 -8.97
N SER A 49 -25.29 7.40 -7.74
CA SER A 49 -26.58 7.71 -7.13
C SER A 49 -26.43 8.86 -6.14
N ASP A 50 -27.54 9.48 -5.75
CA ASP A 50 -27.52 10.53 -4.73
C ASP A 50 -27.07 9.98 -3.37
N ASP A 51 -27.40 8.74 -3.05
CA ASP A 51 -26.95 8.05 -1.82
C ASP A 51 -25.41 7.87 -1.78
N SER A 52 -24.76 7.82 -2.94
CA SER A 52 -23.30 7.70 -3.05
C SER A 52 -22.56 9.04 -2.91
N ARG A 53 -23.28 10.18 -2.97
CA ARG A 53 -22.68 11.52 -3.03
C ARG A 53 -21.87 11.87 -1.79
N GLU A 54 -22.40 11.60 -0.61
CA GLU A 54 -21.74 11.90 0.66
C GLU A 54 -20.47 11.06 0.81
N ALA A 55 -20.58 9.75 0.59
CA ALA A 55 -19.43 8.82 0.64
C ALA A 55 -18.34 9.19 -0.38
N PHE A 56 -18.72 9.55 -1.61
CA PHE A 56 -17.78 9.99 -2.64
C PHE A 56 -17.06 11.28 -2.24
N THR A 57 -17.81 12.30 -1.78
CA THR A 57 -17.26 13.60 -1.40
C THR A 57 -16.31 13.46 -0.20
N TRP A 58 -16.70 12.68 0.79
CA TRP A 58 -15.89 12.41 1.95
C TRP A 58 -14.58 11.67 1.56
N GLY A 59 -14.69 10.60 0.76
CA GLY A 59 -13.51 9.86 0.30
C GLY A 59 -12.56 10.69 -0.56
N ARG A 60 -13.08 11.61 -1.40
CA ARG A 60 -12.28 12.57 -2.16
C ARG A 60 -11.50 13.50 -1.23
N SER A 61 -12.14 14.01 -0.19
CA SER A 61 -11.48 14.86 0.80
C SER A 61 -10.35 14.11 1.52
N ARG A 62 -10.58 12.86 1.91
CA ARG A 62 -9.54 12.02 2.52
C ARG A 62 -8.38 11.71 1.57
N PHE A 63 -8.66 11.46 0.30
CA PHE A 63 -7.62 11.29 -0.71
C PHE A 63 -6.72 12.54 -0.85
N LEU A 64 -7.30 13.73 -0.78
CA LEU A 64 -6.54 15.00 -0.82
C LEU A 64 -5.73 15.21 0.47
N GLU A 65 -6.27 14.88 1.64
CA GLU A 65 -5.55 14.94 2.92
C GLU A 65 -4.35 13.97 2.92
N GLU A 66 -4.57 12.73 2.46
CA GLU A 66 -3.49 11.75 2.27
C GLU A 66 -2.41 12.29 1.34
N SER A 67 -2.82 12.81 0.17
CA SER A 67 -1.90 13.36 -0.81
C SER A 67 -1.04 14.49 -0.23
N ARG A 68 -1.66 15.38 0.58
CA ARG A 68 -0.97 16.48 1.26
C ARG A 68 0.06 15.94 2.26
N THR A 69 -0.33 14.92 3.02
CA THR A 69 0.55 14.30 4.01
C THR A 69 1.73 13.60 3.36
N LEU A 70 1.46 12.75 2.36
CA LEU A 70 2.52 12.06 1.63
C LEU A 70 3.49 13.04 0.96
N ALA A 71 3.00 14.17 0.46
CA ALA A 71 3.85 15.21 -0.11
C ALA A 71 4.82 15.85 0.90
N SER A 72 4.58 15.70 2.20
CA SER A 72 5.49 16.19 3.25
C SER A 72 6.66 15.25 3.55
N PHE A 73 6.52 13.96 3.22
CA PHE A 73 7.58 12.97 3.49
C PHE A 73 8.69 13.06 2.44
N ARG A 74 9.91 12.92 2.91
CA ARG A 74 11.13 12.87 2.10
C ARG A 74 11.99 11.73 2.60
N HIS A 75 11.88 10.58 1.94
CA HIS A 75 12.66 9.39 2.27
C HIS A 75 12.88 8.53 1.02
N PRO A 76 14.06 7.94 0.79
CA PRO A 76 14.35 7.13 -0.41
C PRO A 76 13.47 5.88 -0.53
N ASN A 77 12.95 5.38 0.59
CA ASN A 77 12.10 4.18 0.63
C ASN A 77 10.60 4.48 0.72
N ILE A 78 10.19 5.73 0.53
CA ILE A 78 8.78 6.15 0.43
C ILE A 78 8.56 6.82 -0.92
N VAL A 79 7.49 6.48 -1.62
CA VAL A 79 7.14 7.12 -2.88
C VAL A 79 6.99 8.63 -2.70
N ARG A 80 7.63 9.38 -3.58
CA ARG A 80 7.57 10.84 -3.52
C ARG A 80 6.31 11.35 -4.21
N VAL A 81 5.42 12.01 -3.46
CA VAL A 81 4.33 12.79 -4.02
C VAL A 81 4.87 14.15 -4.47
N MET A 82 4.67 14.47 -5.73
CA MET A 82 5.15 15.72 -6.35
C MET A 82 4.13 16.84 -6.27
N ARG A 83 2.86 16.51 -6.52
CA ARG A 83 1.72 17.43 -6.41
C ARG A 83 0.41 16.66 -6.34
N PHE A 84 -0.65 17.35 -5.97
CA PHE A 84 -2.04 16.86 -6.06
C PHE A 84 -2.93 18.03 -6.51
N PHE A 85 -4.06 17.73 -7.13
CA PHE A 85 -5.01 18.73 -7.63
C PHE A 85 -6.39 18.12 -7.84
N GLU A 86 -7.39 18.97 -7.95
CA GLU A 86 -8.75 18.61 -8.33
C GLU A 86 -8.99 19.01 -9.79
N ALA A 87 -9.59 18.12 -10.56
CA ALA A 87 -10.07 18.33 -11.92
C ALA A 87 -11.14 17.29 -12.25
N ASN A 88 -11.92 17.50 -13.31
CA ASN A 88 -12.90 16.53 -13.79
C ASN A 88 -13.88 16.03 -12.71
N SER A 89 -14.21 16.87 -11.74
CA SER A 89 -15.06 16.54 -10.57
C SER A 89 -14.48 15.45 -9.64
N THR A 90 -13.17 15.18 -9.74
CA THR A 90 -12.44 14.24 -8.89
C THR A 90 -11.09 14.82 -8.45
N ALA A 91 -10.23 14.00 -7.86
CA ALA A 91 -8.91 14.38 -7.36
C ALA A 91 -7.81 13.49 -7.94
N TYR A 92 -6.63 14.06 -8.09
CA TYR A 92 -5.44 13.45 -8.66
C TYR A 92 -4.23 13.64 -7.75
N MET A 93 -3.43 12.59 -7.59
CA MET A 93 -2.12 12.62 -6.93
C MET A 93 -1.04 12.27 -7.96
N VAL A 94 -0.08 13.16 -8.16
CA VAL A 94 1.07 12.94 -9.04
C VAL A 94 2.26 12.52 -8.20
N MET A 95 2.81 11.37 -8.52
CA MET A 95 3.92 10.76 -7.80
C MET A 95 5.10 10.51 -8.76
N GLU A 96 6.29 10.35 -8.22
CA GLU A 96 7.40 9.80 -9.00
C GLU A 96 6.97 8.45 -9.61
N PHE A 97 7.36 8.22 -10.85
CA PHE A 97 7.27 6.89 -11.42
C PHE A 97 8.47 6.06 -10.92
N VAL A 98 8.19 4.96 -10.24
CA VAL A 98 9.20 4.03 -9.77
C VAL A 98 9.41 2.97 -10.85
N ASP A 99 10.50 3.11 -11.61
CA ASP A 99 10.91 2.08 -12.55
C ASP A 99 11.42 0.87 -11.78
N GLY A 100 10.67 -0.23 -11.85
CA GLY A 100 10.94 -1.41 -11.04
C GLY A 100 9.81 -2.42 -11.06
N THR A 101 9.93 -3.40 -10.20
CA THR A 101 9.00 -4.53 -10.11
C THR A 101 8.45 -4.63 -8.69
N SER A 102 7.20 -5.05 -8.53
CA SER A 102 6.67 -5.33 -7.19
C SER A 102 7.49 -6.41 -6.49
N LEU A 103 7.59 -6.35 -5.17
CA LEU A 103 8.30 -7.38 -4.40
C LEU A 103 7.65 -8.76 -4.60
N SER A 104 6.33 -8.82 -4.84
CA SER A 104 5.63 -10.06 -5.18
C SER A 104 6.17 -10.69 -6.46
N ASP A 105 6.33 -9.89 -7.52
CA ASP A 105 6.84 -10.38 -8.80
C ASP A 105 8.35 -10.63 -8.75
N TRP A 106 9.07 -9.76 -8.01
CA TRP A 106 10.51 -9.88 -7.85
C TRP A 106 10.93 -11.18 -7.14
N ILE A 107 10.20 -11.60 -6.09
CA ILE A 107 10.42 -12.89 -5.39
C ILE A 107 9.89 -14.06 -6.22
N GLY A 108 8.73 -13.90 -6.89
CA GLY A 108 8.08 -14.97 -7.65
C GLY A 108 8.95 -15.61 -8.74
N VAL A 109 9.93 -14.87 -9.28
CA VAL A 109 10.87 -15.35 -10.31
C VAL A 109 12.25 -15.69 -9.76
N ARG A 110 12.48 -15.52 -8.46
CA ARG A 110 13.82 -15.71 -7.83
C ARG A 110 13.74 -16.70 -6.68
N ARG A 111 14.87 -17.28 -6.33
CA ARG A 111 15.01 -18.06 -5.08
C ARG A 111 14.88 -17.11 -3.88
N PRO A 112 14.47 -17.63 -2.70
CA PRO A 112 14.46 -16.83 -1.48
C PRO A 112 15.76 -16.06 -1.33
N PRO A 113 15.72 -14.74 -1.00
CA PRO A 113 16.93 -13.93 -0.96
C PRO A 113 17.87 -14.40 0.16
N PRO A 114 19.19 -14.20 0.04
CA PRO A 114 20.11 -14.48 1.12
C PRO A 114 19.84 -13.57 2.33
N GLU A 115 20.19 -14.03 3.54
CA GLU A 115 19.88 -13.35 4.81
C GLU A 115 20.28 -11.88 4.82
N GLY A 116 21.50 -11.57 4.39
CA GLY A 116 21.96 -10.17 4.32
C GLY A 116 21.07 -9.29 3.47
N ARG A 117 20.46 -9.83 2.40
CA ARG A 117 19.50 -9.09 1.55
C ARG A 117 18.16 -8.90 2.26
N VAL A 118 17.66 -9.94 2.95
CA VAL A 118 16.44 -9.87 3.75
C VAL A 118 16.58 -8.79 4.83
N LEU A 119 17.69 -8.78 5.56
CA LEU A 119 17.95 -7.78 6.59
C LEU A 119 18.07 -6.36 6.02
N ALA A 120 18.76 -6.18 4.89
CA ALA A 120 18.87 -4.89 4.23
C ALA A 120 17.49 -4.37 3.77
N MET A 121 16.64 -5.25 3.24
CA MET A 121 15.26 -4.92 2.86
C MET A 121 14.41 -4.55 4.08
N ALA A 122 14.50 -5.32 5.16
CA ALA A 122 13.79 -5.04 6.41
C ALA A 122 14.18 -3.66 6.97
N HIS A 123 15.47 -3.36 7.06
CA HIS A 123 15.94 -2.04 7.52
C HIS A 123 15.42 -0.90 6.65
N ALA A 124 15.50 -1.02 5.33
CA ALA A 124 15.00 0.00 4.41
C ALA A 124 13.50 0.31 4.60
N LEU A 125 12.69 -0.73 4.81
CA LEU A 125 11.26 -0.58 5.06
C LEU A 125 10.99 0.06 6.44
N LEU A 126 11.71 -0.38 7.48
CA LEU A 126 11.56 0.16 8.83
C LEU A 126 12.00 1.63 8.90
N ASP A 127 13.10 2.02 8.25
CA ASP A 127 13.57 3.40 8.16
C ASP A 127 12.52 4.30 7.48
N GLY A 128 11.91 3.81 6.39
CA GLY A 128 10.80 4.51 5.74
C GLY A 128 9.60 4.68 6.66
N LEU A 129 9.18 3.60 7.34
CA LEU A 129 8.05 3.64 8.28
C LEU A 129 8.30 4.56 9.48
N GLU A 130 9.53 4.65 9.96
CA GLU A 130 9.88 5.57 11.06
C GLU A 130 9.53 7.02 10.70
N VAL A 131 9.81 7.46 9.48
CA VAL A 131 9.45 8.80 9.00
C VAL A 131 7.92 8.99 8.98
N VAL A 132 7.18 8.00 8.49
CA VAL A 132 5.71 8.01 8.44
C VAL A 132 5.12 8.10 9.85
N HIS A 133 5.59 7.24 10.76
CA HIS A 133 5.09 7.16 12.13
C HIS A 133 5.43 8.41 12.96
N ARG A 134 6.62 8.99 12.79
CA ARG A 134 6.97 10.29 13.41
C ARG A 134 6.06 11.42 12.93
N GLY A 135 5.58 11.34 11.69
CA GLY A 135 4.58 12.26 11.16
C GLY A 135 3.15 12.05 11.70
N GLY A 136 2.95 11.04 12.58
CA GLY A 136 1.63 10.70 13.13
C GLY A 136 0.74 9.90 12.18
N TYR A 137 1.32 9.30 11.13
CA TYR A 137 0.57 8.53 10.11
C TYR A 137 0.92 7.05 10.15
N LEU A 138 0.05 6.24 9.54
CA LEU A 138 0.24 4.81 9.35
C LEU A 138 0.08 4.47 7.87
N HIS A 139 0.82 3.46 7.41
CA HIS A 139 0.71 2.99 6.02
C HIS A 139 -0.54 2.15 5.79
N ARG A 140 -0.84 1.21 6.68
CA ARG A 140 -2.07 0.37 6.74
C ARG A 140 -2.30 -0.61 5.60
N ASP A 141 -1.50 -0.60 4.55
CA ASP A 141 -1.60 -1.56 3.44
C ASP A 141 -0.23 -2.09 2.98
N ILE A 142 0.63 -2.40 3.95
CA ILE A 142 1.93 -3.01 3.66
C ILE A 142 1.70 -4.45 3.22
N LYS A 143 2.15 -4.73 2.00
CA LYS A 143 2.10 -6.05 1.36
C LYS A 143 3.12 -6.11 0.23
N PRO A 144 3.53 -7.31 -0.23
CA PRO A 144 4.51 -7.43 -1.30
C PRO A 144 4.17 -6.67 -2.59
N ALA A 145 2.89 -6.55 -2.93
CA ALA A 145 2.44 -5.82 -4.12
C ALA A 145 2.64 -4.29 -4.01
N ASN A 146 2.68 -3.73 -2.80
CA ASN A 146 2.85 -2.30 -2.53
C ASN A 146 4.30 -1.92 -2.19
N ILE A 147 5.23 -2.86 -2.28
CA ILE A 147 6.66 -2.64 -2.12
C ILE A 147 7.30 -2.85 -3.49
N TYR A 148 7.97 -1.83 -4.01
CA TYR A 148 8.66 -1.92 -5.29
C TYR A 148 10.16 -2.03 -5.11
N VAL A 149 10.78 -2.85 -5.95
CA VAL A 149 12.23 -2.98 -6.06
C VAL A 149 12.67 -2.20 -7.29
N ARG A 150 13.40 -1.10 -7.10
CA ARG A 150 13.90 -0.28 -8.22
C ARG A 150 14.83 -1.10 -9.10
N GLU A 151 14.69 -0.98 -10.41
CA GLU A 151 15.55 -1.69 -11.38
C GLU A 151 16.98 -1.19 -11.33
N GLU A 152 17.16 0.12 -11.18
CA GLU A 152 18.46 0.78 -11.19
C GLU A 152 19.43 0.26 -10.13
N ASN A 153 18.97 0.07 -8.89
CA ASN A 153 19.86 -0.20 -7.75
C ASN A 153 19.33 -1.26 -6.77
N GLY A 154 18.13 -1.79 -7.03
CA GLY A 154 17.48 -2.77 -6.19
C GLY A 154 17.01 -2.24 -4.83
N SER A 155 16.96 -0.91 -4.63
CA SER A 155 16.40 -0.32 -3.41
C SER A 155 14.88 -0.48 -3.36
N LEU A 156 14.32 -0.49 -2.14
CA LEU A 156 12.89 -0.64 -1.95
C LEU A 156 12.20 0.72 -1.86
N VAL A 157 10.97 0.77 -2.36
CA VAL A 157 10.07 1.92 -2.22
C VAL A 157 8.69 1.42 -1.79
N LEU A 158 8.17 1.97 -0.70
CA LEU A 158 6.78 1.79 -0.28
C LEU A 158 5.87 2.67 -1.14
N LEU A 159 4.89 2.03 -1.76
CA LEU A 159 3.83 2.67 -2.54
C LEU A 159 2.49 2.54 -1.79
N ASP A 160 1.49 3.27 -2.26
CA ASP A 160 0.07 3.08 -1.93
C ASP A 160 -0.27 3.00 -0.44
N PHE A 161 -0.26 4.13 0.22
CA PHE A 161 -0.77 4.28 1.58
C PHE A 161 -2.29 4.03 1.63
N GLY A 162 -2.73 3.28 2.63
CA GLY A 162 -4.11 2.81 2.74
C GLY A 162 -5.09 3.80 3.41
N ALA A 163 -4.86 5.12 3.37
CA ALA A 163 -5.72 6.10 4.05
C ALA A 163 -7.16 6.12 3.51
N ALA A 164 -7.35 5.82 2.23
CA ALA A 164 -8.68 5.67 1.64
C ALA A 164 -9.51 4.53 2.29
N ARG A 165 -8.88 3.61 3.03
CA ARG A 165 -9.57 2.55 3.78
C ARG A 165 -10.37 3.09 4.97
N TYR A 166 -10.00 4.27 5.52
CA TYR A 166 -10.78 4.93 6.59
C TYR A 166 -12.07 5.57 6.10
N ALA A 167 -12.19 5.77 4.79
CA ALA A 167 -13.32 6.45 4.19
C ALA A 167 -14.69 5.81 4.49
N ARG A 168 -14.69 4.57 4.93
CA ARG A 168 -15.93 3.78 5.00
C ARG A 168 -16.34 3.34 6.41
N SER A 169 -15.59 3.70 7.46
CA SER A 169 -15.79 3.06 8.76
C SER A 169 -16.62 3.82 9.80
N GLU A 170 -16.91 5.11 9.61
CA GLU A 170 -17.59 5.86 10.67
C GLU A 170 -19.12 5.88 10.59
N ASP A 171 -19.76 5.65 9.41
CA ASP A 171 -21.22 5.84 9.28
C ASP A 171 -22.00 4.80 8.47
N SER A 172 -21.43 3.75 7.95
CA SER A 172 -22.22 2.80 7.15
C SER A 172 -22.22 1.37 7.68
N ARG A 173 -23.40 0.91 8.01
CA ARG A 173 -23.75 -0.42 8.57
C ARG A 173 -23.38 -1.64 7.69
N SER A 174 -22.61 -1.49 6.62
CA SER A 174 -22.30 -2.60 5.71
C SER A 174 -21.02 -2.40 4.89
N LEU A 175 -19.87 -2.19 5.55
CA LEU A 175 -18.62 -2.11 4.79
C LEU A 175 -17.56 -2.98 5.44
N THR A 176 -17.38 -4.16 4.85
CA THR A 176 -16.19 -4.99 5.02
C THR A 176 -14.97 -4.13 4.81
N SER A 177 -14.17 -3.92 5.86
CA SER A 177 -12.88 -3.26 5.73
C SER A 177 -12.09 -4.06 4.67
N ILE A 178 -11.70 -3.39 3.58
CA ILE A 178 -10.90 -4.04 2.54
C ILE A 178 -9.51 -4.24 3.11
N VAL A 179 -9.31 -5.37 3.77
CA VAL A 179 -8.01 -5.77 4.31
C VAL A 179 -7.28 -6.67 3.32
N THR A 180 -5.98 -6.72 3.41
CA THR A 180 -5.18 -7.70 2.66
C THR A 180 -4.96 -8.92 3.55
N PRO A 181 -5.68 -10.05 3.29
CA PRO A 181 -5.56 -11.24 4.13
C PRO A 181 -4.10 -11.69 4.27
N GLY A 182 -3.72 -12.16 5.47
CA GLY A 182 -2.36 -12.61 5.78
C GLY A 182 -1.39 -11.49 6.17
N PHE A 183 -1.55 -10.27 5.64
CA PHE A 183 -0.68 -9.13 5.98
C PHE A 183 -1.35 -8.14 6.93
N ALA A 184 -2.67 -8.02 6.90
CA ALA A 184 -3.41 -7.14 7.79
C ALA A 184 -3.46 -7.70 9.22
N PRO A 185 -3.14 -6.90 10.26
CA PRO A 185 -3.30 -7.30 11.66
C PRO A 185 -4.76 -7.36 12.08
N PHE A 186 -5.02 -8.02 13.21
CA PHE A 186 -6.37 -8.29 13.70
C PHE A 186 -7.23 -7.03 13.88
N GLU A 187 -6.65 -5.96 14.39
CA GLU A 187 -7.35 -4.69 14.62
C GLU A 187 -7.86 -4.03 13.33
N GLN A 188 -7.30 -4.35 12.17
CA GLN A 188 -7.79 -3.84 10.87
C GLN A 188 -9.05 -4.56 10.38
N TYR A 189 -9.41 -5.70 10.96
CA TYR A 189 -10.66 -6.41 10.64
C TYR A 189 -11.86 -5.84 11.41
N HIS A 190 -11.64 -4.91 12.33
CA HIS A 190 -12.67 -4.32 13.17
C HIS A 190 -12.76 -2.81 12.96
N THR A 191 -13.98 -2.30 12.87
CA THR A 191 -14.28 -0.88 12.63
C THR A 191 -13.68 0.05 13.70
N HIS A 192 -13.60 -0.43 14.95
CA HIS A 192 -13.09 0.32 16.10
C HIS A 192 -11.78 -0.27 16.67
N GLY A 193 -11.05 -1.05 15.87
CA GLY A 193 -9.76 -1.59 16.28
C GLY A 193 -8.73 -0.47 16.50
N ALA A 194 -8.10 -0.44 17.67
CA ALA A 194 -7.03 0.51 17.96
C ALA A 194 -5.82 0.20 17.07
N GLN A 195 -5.55 1.03 16.09
CA GLN A 195 -4.41 0.91 15.18
C GLN A 195 -3.29 1.85 15.59
N GLY A 196 -2.05 1.43 15.36
CA GLY A 196 -0.86 2.20 15.66
C GLY A 196 0.35 1.72 14.85
N PRO A 197 1.56 2.23 15.11
CA PRO A 197 2.78 1.78 14.45
C PRO A 197 2.95 0.25 14.45
N TRP A 198 2.48 -0.43 15.49
CA TRP A 198 2.50 -1.89 15.59
C TRP A 198 1.69 -2.58 14.49
N SER A 199 0.65 -1.94 13.95
CA SER A 199 -0.15 -2.49 12.86
C SER A 199 0.69 -2.61 11.57
N ASP A 200 1.50 -1.60 11.26
CA ASP A 200 2.41 -1.65 10.13
C ASP A 200 3.58 -2.62 10.38
N LEU A 201 4.09 -2.70 11.63
CA LEU A 201 5.14 -3.65 11.99
C LEU A 201 4.67 -5.12 11.85
N TYR A 202 3.42 -5.41 12.23
CA TYR A 202 2.82 -6.72 11.97
C TYR A 202 2.84 -7.07 10.48
N ALA A 203 2.46 -6.11 9.62
CA ALA A 203 2.45 -6.32 8.19
C ALA A 203 3.87 -6.52 7.62
N ILE A 204 4.88 -5.80 8.11
CA ILE A 204 6.30 -6.05 7.78
C ILE A 204 6.70 -7.47 8.19
N GLY A 205 6.35 -7.92 9.40
CA GLY A 205 6.59 -9.30 9.84
C GLY A 205 5.99 -10.33 8.88
N GLY A 206 4.76 -10.08 8.42
CA GLY A 206 4.11 -10.91 7.39
C GLY A 206 4.85 -10.93 6.05
N VAL A 207 5.35 -9.77 5.60
CA VAL A 207 6.17 -9.67 4.37
C VAL A 207 7.48 -10.44 4.52
N LEU A 208 8.18 -10.29 5.65
CA LEU A 208 9.43 -11.00 5.91
C LEU A 208 9.21 -12.52 5.99
N TYR A 209 8.17 -12.96 6.70
CA TYR A 209 7.76 -14.36 6.75
C TYR A 209 7.57 -14.92 5.33
N TRP A 210 6.78 -14.23 4.51
CA TRP A 210 6.54 -14.64 3.13
C TRP A 210 7.82 -14.67 2.29
N MET A 211 8.70 -13.67 2.42
CA MET A 211 9.98 -13.64 1.70
C MET A 211 10.89 -14.80 2.05
N ILE A 212 10.92 -15.21 3.31
CA ILE A 212 11.80 -16.25 3.85
C ILE A 212 11.26 -17.65 3.55
N THR A 213 9.95 -17.85 3.71
CA THR A 213 9.31 -19.17 3.63
C THR A 213 8.76 -19.49 2.24
N GLY A 214 8.36 -18.45 1.47
CA GLY A 214 7.55 -18.58 0.27
C GLY A 214 6.06 -18.77 0.55
N GLU A 215 5.67 -18.93 1.82
CA GLU A 215 4.30 -19.18 2.24
C GLU A 215 3.60 -17.89 2.68
N ARG A 216 2.35 -17.70 2.25
CA ARG A 216 1.55 -16.56 2.71
C ARG A 216 1.17 -16.77 4.18
N PRO A 217 1.31 -15.74 5.05
CA PRO A 217 0.86 -15.84 6.43
C PRO A 217 -0.64 -16.16 6.52
N LEU A 218 -1.05 -16.91 7.55
CA LEU A 218 -2.46 -17.09 7.87
C LEU A 218 -3.08 -15.75 8.28
N GLU A 219 -4.35 -15.60 7.96
CA GLU A 219 -5.12 -14.41 8.34
C GLU A 219 -5.18 -14.24 9.87
N ALA A 220 -5.02 -13.00 10.34
CA ALA A 220 -5.01 -12.72 11.77
C ALA A 220 -6.24 -13.23 12.54
N PRO A 221 -7.50 -13.12 12.03
CA PRO A 221 -8.66 -13.70 12.71
C PRO A 221 -8.60 -15.22 12.86
N SER A 222 -8.03 -15.92 11.90
CA SER A 222 -7.85 -17.38 11.98
C SER A 222 -6.83 -17.75 13.04
N ARG A 223 -5.72 -16.99 13.14
CA ARG A 223 -4.67 -17.18 14.15
C ARG A 223 -5.15 -16.94 15.57
N VAL A 224 -6.00 -15.93 15.79
CA VAL A 224 -6.59 -15.66 17.11
C VAL A 224 -7.43 -16.85 17.61
N ARG A 225 -8.13 -17.54 16.69
CA ARG A 225 -8.95 -18.69 17.05
C ARG A 225 -8.10 -19.95 17.28
N SER A 226 -7.15 -20.22 16.42
CA SER A 226 -6.24 -21.36 16.51
C SER A 226 -5.02 -21.09 15.62
N ASP A 227 -3.89 -20.74 16.23
CA ASP A 227 -2.68 -20.44 15.45
C ASP A 227 -2.01 -21.75 15.00
N THR A 228 -2.34 -22.15 13.80
CA THR A 228 -1.73 -23.31 13.11
C THR A 228 -0.68 -22.89 12.07
N MET A 229 -0.29 -21.62 12.06
CA MET A 229 0.72 -21.10 11.14
C MET A 229 2.08 -21.76 11.42
N PRO A 230 2.69 -22.44 10.44
CA PRO A 230 4.03 -23.00 10.62
C PRO A 230 5.04 -21.89 10.96
N SER A 231 5.96 -22.15 11.89
CA SER A 231 7.01 -21.17 12.21
C SER A 231 7.99 -21.01 11.04
N ALA A 232 8.56 -19.79 10.88
CA ALA A 232 9.61 -19.58 9.91
C ALA A 232 10.81 -20.53 10.14
N LEU A 233 11.09 -20.86 11.41
CA LEU A 233 12.13 -21.82 11.78
C LEU A 233 11.86 -23.23 11.23
N SER A 234 10.59 -23.68 11.26
CA SER A 234 10.24 -25.02 10.74
C SER A 234 10.32 -25.10 9.21
N LEU A 235 10.02 -23.99 8.51
CA LEU A 235 9.97 -23.96 7.03
C LEU A 235 11.31 -23.59 6.39
N ALA A 236 12.12 -22.77 7.06
CA ALA A 236 13.32 -22.18 6.51
C ALA A 236 14.59 -22.43 7.35
N GLY A 237 14.52 -23.31 8.34
CA GLY A 237 15.68 -23.73 9.14
C GLY A 237 16.83 -24.22 8.26
N GLY A 238 18.07 -23.88 8.64
CA GLY A 238 19.28 -24.20 7.88
C GLY A 238 19.57 -23.27 6.69
N ARG A 239 18.60 -22.44 6.24
CA ARG A 239 18.84 -21.41 5.21
C ARG A 239 19.15 -20.03 5.78
N TYR A 240 18.67 -19.76 6.99
CA TYR A 240 18.79 -18.49 7.69
C TYR A 240 19.20 -18.73 9.14
N SER A 241 19.76 -17.71 9.78
CA SER A 241 20.10 -17.78 11.20
C SER A 241 18.84 -17.92 12.07
N GLU A 242 18.95 -18.65 13.19
CA GLU A 242 17.85 -18.75 14.15
C GLU A 242 17.42 -17.39 14.68
N ARG A 243 18.34 -16.43 14.77
CA ARG A 243 18.05 -15.08 15.22
C ARG A 243 17.03 -14.39 14.30
N LEU A 244 17.20 -14.49 12.98
CA LEU A 244 16.26 -13.95 12.01
C LEU A 244 14.91 -14.72 12.03
N LEU A 245 14.98 -16.06 12.13
CA LEU A 245 13.79 -16.91 12.07
C LEU A 245 12.89 -16.83 13.31
N ARG A 246 13.41 -16.28 14.42
CA ARG A 246 12.68 -16.09 15.69
C ARG A 246 12.29 -14.65 15.96
N ALA A 247 12.75 -13.69 15.13
CA ALA A 247 12.40 -12.27 15.23
C ALA A 247 10.97 -12.02 14.70
#